data_57c32e30951e6397e35c406ed467a66f
#
_entry.id   57c32e30951e6397e35c406ed467a66f
#
_cell.length_a   1.000
_cell.length_b   1.000
_cell.length_c   1.000
_cell.angle_alpha   90.00
_cell.angle_beta   90.00
_cell.angle_gamma   90.00
#
_symmetry.space_group_name_H-M   'P 1'
#
loop_
_entity.id
_entity.type
_entity.pdbx_description
1 polymer ?
#
loop_
_entity_poly.entity_id
_entity_poly.type
_entity_poly.pdbx_seq_one_letter_code
_entity_poly.pdbx_strand_id
1 'polypeptide(L)'
;MSNLMQEKNLPIISKDAKIKDAIISISEGCLGTTLVTDEDGKLLALLSDGDIRRALLSKNFSLEDEALKYATLNPMTLDNADILASDALVFIEEKKIQLLVVTDKKKNIQGVLHIHMLIEKGIS
;
A
#
# COMPACT_ATOMS: atom_id res chain seq x y z
N MET A 1 -6.41 -4.00 18.17
CA MET A 1 -6.30 -3.98 16.71
C MET A 1 -4.90 -3.63 16.21
N SER A 2 -4.20 -2.72 16.84
CA SER A 2 -2.88 -2.29 16.39
C SER A 2 -1.84 -3.42 16.30
N ASN A 3 -1.97 -4.48 17.11
CA ASN A 3 -1.05 -5.61 17.08
C ASN A 3 -1.18 -6.49 15.82
N LEU A 4 -2.23 -6.29 15.03
CA LEU A 4 -2.40 -6.99 13.75
C LEU A 4 -1.86 -6.17 12.57
N MET A 5 -1.50 -4.92 12.83
CA MET A 5 -1.02 -4.01 11.81
C MET A 5 0.50 -4.12 11.70
N GLN A 6 1.00 -4.24 10.47
CA GLN A 6 2.43 -4.17 10.25
C GLN A 6 2.88 -2.72 10.35
N GLU A 7 3.80 -2.43 11.25
CA GLU A 7 4.29 -1.07 11.49
C GLU A 7 5.75 -0.88 11.10
N LYS A 8 6.49 -1.97 10.94
CA LYS A 8 7.92 -1.92 10.63
C LYS A 8 8.21 -2.57 9.29
N ASN A 9 9.32 -2.18 8.67
CA ASN A 9 9.78 -2.72 7.40
C ASN A 9 8.73 -2.60 6.30
N LEU A 10 8.02 -1.47 6.30
CA LEU A 10 7.01 -1.20 5.29
C LEU A 10 7.67 -0.92 3.94
N PRO A 11 7.10 -1.43 2.83
CA PRO A 11 7.64 -1.13 1.50
C PRO A 11 7.24 0.29 1.10
N ILE A 12 8.15 1.23 1.29
CA ILE A 12 7.92 2.65 1.03
C ILE A 12 8.94 3.16 0.03
N ILE A 13 8.47 3.93 -0.96
CA ILE A 13 9.33 4.63 -1.90
C ILE A 13 8.95 6.10 -1.94
N SER A 14 9.88 6.94 -2.39
CA SER A 14 9.60 8.37 -2.50
C SER A 14 8.80 8.66 -3.78
N LYS A 15 8.19 9.83 -3.83
CA LYS A 15 7.43 10.26 -5.00
C LYS A 15 8.30 10.38 -6.26
N ASP A 16 9.61 10.51 -6.09
CA ASP A 16 10.54 10.64 -7.20
C ASP A 16 11.16 9.30 -7.62
N ALA A 17 10.79 8.21 -6.97
CA ALA A 17 11.33 6.90 -7.29
C ALA A 17 10.85 6.42 -8.65
N LYS A 18 11.65 5.57 -9.27
CA LYS A 18 11.34 5.01 -10.59
C LYS A 18 10.67 3.65 -10.46
N ILE A 19 10.07 3.19 -11.56
CA ILE A 19 9.39 1.88 -11.57
C ILE A 19 10.32 0.76 -11.11
N LYS A 20 11.59 0.78 -11.52
CA LYS A 20 12.55 -0.24 -11.09
C LYS A 20 12.69 -0.29 -9.57
N ASP A 21 12.67 0.88 -8.92
CA ASP A 21 12.75 0.96 -7.45
C ASP A 21 11.48 0.41 -6.81
N ALA A 22 10.34 0.67 -7.43
CA ALA A 22 9.05 0.17 -6.96
C ALA A 22 8.99 -1.36 -7.01
N ILE A 23 9.48 -1.95 -8.09
CA ILE A 23 9.51 -3.41 -8.24
C ILE A 23 10.34 -4.04 -7.13
N ILE A 24 11.50 -3.47 -6.83
CA ILE A 24 12.36 -3.96 -5.76
C ILE A 24 11.64 -3.86 -4.41
N SER A 25 11.00 -2.71 -4.15
CA SER A 25 10.28 -2.48 -2.90
C SER A 25 9.14 -3.49 -2.72
N ILE A 26 8.36 -3.72 -3.78
CA ILE A 26 7.25 -4.68 -3.74
C ILE A 26 7.78 -6.08 -3.46
N SER A 27 8.87 -6.47 -4.14
CA SER A 27 9.46 -7.80 -3.98
C SER A 27 9.98 -8.03 -2.57
N GLU A 28 10.69 -7.04 -2.01
CA GLU A 28 11.26 -7.16 -0.68
C GLU A 28 10.21 -7.11 0.42
N GLY A 29 9.15 -6.33 0.21
CA GLY A 29 8.11 -6.17 1.22
C GLY A 29 7.14 -7.33 1.32
N CYS A 30 7.04 -8.16 0.28
CA CYS A 30 6.17 -9.34 0.25
C CYS A 30 4.69 -9.05 0.46
N LEU A 31 4.27 -7.81 0.24
CA LEU A 31 2.86 -7.40 0.39
C LEU A 31 2.16 -7.19 -0.94
N GLY A 32 2.90 -7.28 -2.05
CA GLY A 32 2.33 -7.06 -3.38
C GLY A 32 2.06 -5.61 -3.71
N THR A 33 2.49 -4.69 -2.86
CA THR A 33 2.22 -3.26 -2.99
C THR A 33 3.34 -2.46 -2.34
N THR A 34 3.64 -1.29 -2.90
CA THR A 34 4.54 -0.34 -2.25
C THR A 34 3.80 0.97 -2.01
N LEU A 35 4.19 1.67 -0.95
CA LEU A 35 3.59 2.94 -0.54
C LEU A 35 4.46 4.06 -1.09
N VAL A 36 3.82 5.04 -1.74
CA VAL A 36 4.53 6.21 -2.27
C VAL A 36 4.29 7.38 -1.35
N THR A 37 5.36 7.99 -0.86
CA THR A 37 5.27 9.10 0.08
C THR A 37 5.90 10.36 -0.48
N ASP A 38 5.49 11.51 0.08
CA ASP A 38 6.09 12.79 -0.24
C ASP A 38 7.33 13.04 0.63
N GLU A 39 7.90 14.25 0.53
CA GLU A 39 9.12 14.64 1.25
C GLU A 39 8.93 14.58 2.77
N ASP A 40 7.70 14.77 3.24
CA ASP A 40 7.38 14.74 4.66
C ASP A 40 6.99 13.35 5.16
N GLY A 41 7.07 12.34 4.30
CA GLY A 41 6.72 10.97 4.65
C GLY A 41 5.23 10.70 4.65
N LYS A 42 4.43 11.59 4.09
CA LYS A 42 2.98 11.42 4.02
C LYS A 42 2.59 10.60 2.80
N LEU A 43 1.55 9.79 2.97
CA LEU A 43 1.08 8.91 1.91
C LEU A 43 0.48 9.69 0.75
N LEU A 44 1.01 9.45 -0.46
CA LEU A 44 0.48 10.04 -1.70
C LEU A 44 -0.28 9.03 -2.53
N ALA A 45 0.23 7.80 -2.62
CA ALA A 45 -0.29 6.84 -3.57
C ALA A 45 0.11 5.42 -3.17
N LEU A 46 -0.54 4.44 -3.80
CA LEU A 46 -0.16 3.04 -3.71
C LEU A 46 0.17 2.54 -5.10
N LEU A 47 1.20 1.70 -5.21
CA LEU A 47 1.56 1.05 -6.46
C LEU A 47 1.60 -0.45 -6.20
N SER A 48 0.67 -1.18 -6.83
CA SER A 48 0.55 -2.62 -6.63
C SER A 48 1.18 -3.38 -7.79
N ASP A 49 1.37 -4.70 -7.57
CA ASP A 49 1.77 -5.62 -8.63
C ASP A 49 0.85 -5.49 -9.84
N GLY A 50 -0.46 -5.38 -9.60
CA GLY A 50 -1.42 -5.23 -10.68
C GLY A 50 -1.22 -3.96 -11.48
N ASP A 51 -0.88 -2.86 -10.80
CA ASP A 51 -0.60 -1.59 -11.47
C ASP A 51 0.62 -1.74 -12.39
N ILE A 52 1.65 -2.44 -11.94
CA ILE A 52 2.85 -2.67 -12.74
C ILE A 52 2.53 -3.55 -13.94
N ARG A 53 1.75 -4.62 -13.75
CA ARG A 53 1.37 -5.48 -14.87
C ARG A 53 0.59 -4.71 -15.93
N ARG A 54 -0.31 -3.82 -15.51
CA ARG A 54 -1.04 -2.98 -16.45
C ARG A 54 -0.11 -1.98 -17.15
N ALA A 55 0.86 -1.44 -16.43
CA ALA A 55 1.84 -0.52 -17.00
C ALA A 55 2.67 -1.18 -18.09
N LEU A 56 3.01 -2.46 -17.93
CA LEU A 56 3.78 -3.20 -18.92
C LEU A 56 3.08 -3.29 -20.28
N LEU A 57 1.77 -3.13 -20.30
CA LEU A 57 0.99 -3.14 -21.54
C LEU A 57 1.01 -1.79 -22.25
N SER A 58 1.53 -0.76 -21.61
CA SER A 58 1.66 0.56 -22.21
C SER A 58 2.78 0.57 -23.25
N LYS A 59 2.53 1.23 -24.38
CA LYS A 59 3.51 1.29 -25.48
C LYS A 59 4.78 2.04 -25.09
N ASN A 60 4.68 2.97 -24.16
CA ASN A 60 5.80 3.83 -23.77
C ASN A 60 6.33 3.50 -22.39
N PHE A 61 6.05 2.31 -21.90
CA PHE A 61 6.52 1.89 -20.58
C PHE A 61 8.05 1.79 -20.54
N SER A 62 8.63 2.31 -19.45
CA SER A 62 10.06 2.18 -19.19
C SER A 62 10.28 1.99 -17.70
N LEU A 63 11.28 1.18 -17.35
CA LEU A 63 11.67 1.01 -15.94
C LEU A 63 12.22 2.30 -15.35
N GLU A 64 12.60 3.24 -16.19
CA GLU A 64 13.09 4.56 -15.76
C GLU A 64 11.96 5.57 -15.57
N ASP A 65 10.72 5.20 -15.89
CA ASP A 65 9.56 6.07 -15.62
C ASP A 65 9.37 6.25 -14.12
N GLU A 66 8.82 7.39 -13.74
CA GLU A 66 8.49 7.63 -12.34
C GLU A 66 7.38 6.68 -11.91
N ALA A 67 7.55 6.05 -10.73
CA ALA A 67 6.55 5.11 -10.21
C ALA A 67 5.20 5.80 -10.03
N LEU A 68 5.19 7.05 -9.63
CA LEU A 68 3.97 7.81 -9.37
C LEU A 68 3.07 7.91 -10.60
N LYS A 69 3.66 7.85 -11.81
CA LYS A 69 2.91 7.91 -13.07
C LYS A 69 1.87 6.78 -13.18
N TYR A 70 2.18 5.61 -12.62
CA TYR A 70 1.32 4.44 -12.73
C TYR A 70 0.61 4.10 -11.43
N ALA A 71 0.89 4.83 -10.35
CA ALA A 71 0.35 4.55 -9.02
C ALA A 71 -1.10 5.03 -8.91
N THR A 72 -1.82 4.41 -7.98
CA THR A 72 -3.17 4.86 -7.63
C THR A 72 -3.07 6.02 -6.67
N LEU A 73 -3.47 7.21 -7.12
CA LEU A 73 -3.46 8.42 -6.31
C LEU A 73 -4.65 8.42 -5.35
N ASN A 74 -4.45 9.07 -4.22
CA ASN A 74 -5.50 9.19 -3.19
C ASN A 74 -6.08 7.84 -2.81
N PRO A 75 -5.23 6.90 -2.35
CA PRO A 75 -5.70 5.57 -2.01
C PRO A 75 -6.64 5.61 -0.81
N MET A 76 -7.50 4.59 -0.70
CA MET A 76 -8.37 4.46 0.45
C MET A 76 -7.55 4.14 1.69
N THR A 77 -7.81 4.86 2.78
CA THR A 77 -7.08 4.69 4.03
C THR A 77 -8.07 4.67 5.20
N LEU A 78 -7.59 4.12 6.31
CA LEU A 78 -8.27 4.27 7.59
C LEU A 78 -7.45 5.20 8.46
N ASP A 79 -8.12 6.12 9.15
CA ASP A 79 -7.44 7.06 10.03
C ASP A 79 -7.57 6.68 11.50
N ASN A 80 -7.93 5.43 11.78
CA ASN A 80 -8.11 4.93 13.13
C ASN A 80 -7.43 3.57 13.29
N ALA A 81 -6.27 3.56 13.96
CA ALA A 81 -5.53 2.33 14.19
C ALA A 81 -6.20 1.40 15.20
N ASP A 82 -7.21 1.89 15.91
CA ASP A 82 -7.91 1.12 16.94
C ASP A 82 -9.17 0.44 16.44
N ILE A 83 -9.41 0.46 15.13
CA ILE A 83 -10.55 -0.24 14.54
C ILE A 83 -10.45 -1.74 14.82
N LEU A 84 -11.58 -2.39 15.05
CA LEU A 84 -11.60 -3.83 15.27
C LEU A 84 -11.20 -4.59 14.00
N ALA A 85 -10.49 -5.72 14.20
CA ALA A 85 -10.01 -6.51 13.07
C ALA A 85 -11.13 -7.00 12.16
N SER A 86 -12.26 -7.40 12.76
CA SER A 86 -13.40 -7.87 11.97
C SER A 86 -13.98 -6.75 11.10
N ASP A 87 -14.02 -5.52 11.63
CA ASP A 87 -14.51 -4.38 10.86
C ASP A 87 -13.55 -4.03 9.73
N ALA A 88 -12.24 -4.15 9.96
CA ALA A 88 -11.24 -3.92 8.94
C ALA A 88 -11.39 -4.94 7.81
N LEU A 89 -11.61 -6.21 8.16
CA LEU A 89 -11.79 -7.27 7.16
C LEU A 89 -13.03 -7.02 6.30
N VAL A 90 -14.14 -6.61 6.91
CA VAL A 90 -15.35 -6.25 6.16
C VAL A 90 -15.06 -5.11 5.21
N PHE A 91 -14.35 -4.09 5.67
CA PHE A 91 -13.99 -2.94 4.83
C PHE A 91 -13.15 -3.39 3.62
N ILE A 92 -12.15 -4.22 3.87
CA ILE A 92 -11.28 -4.73 2.80
C ILE A 92 -12.10 -5.53 1.78
N GLU A 93 -12.98 -6.40 2.24
CA GLU A 93 -13.81 -7.23 1.36
C GLU A 93 -14.80 -6.40 0.55
N GLU A 94 -15.44 -5.40 1.17
CA GLU A 94 -16.39 -4.55 0.47
C GLU A 94 -15.73 -3.72 -0.63
N LYS A 95 -14.51 -3.25 -0.38
CA LYS A 95 -13.78 -2.42 -1.34
C LYS A 95 -12.94 -3.24 -2.31
N LYS A 96 -12.88 -4.57 -2.12
CA LYS A 96 -12.14 -5.48 -2.98
C LYS A 96 -10.66 -5.14 -3.07
N ILE A 97 -10.09 -4.69 -1.97
CA ILE A 97 -8.66 -4.39 -1.86
C ILE A 97 -7.98 -5.47 -1.03
N GLN A 98 -6.68 -5.62 -1.21
CA GLN A 98 -5.91 -6.63 -0.48
C GLN A 98 -5.13 -6.04 0.69
N LEU A 99 -4.91 -4.76 0.66
CA LEU A 99 -4.10 -4.06 1.64
C LEU A 99 -4.76 -2.73 1.98
N LEU A 100 -4.81 -2.42 3.26
CA LEU A 100 -5.38 -1.17 3.74
C LEU A 100 -4.31 -0.42 4.52
N VAL A 101 -4.04 0.81 4.15
CA VAL A 101 -3.08 1.64 4.85
C VAL A 101 -3.79 2.39 5.96
N VAL A 102 -3.21 2.34 7.16
CA VAL A 102 -3.72 3.07 8.30
C VAL A 102 -2.87 4.32 8.46
N THR A 103 -3.53 5.47 8.44
CA THR A 103 -2.85 6.76 8.57
C THR A 103 -3.48 7.54 9.71
N ASP A 104 -2.79 8.58 10.15
CA ASP A 104 -3.42 9.57 11.03
C ASP A 104 -4.15 10.62 10.17
N LYS A 105 -4.73 11.62 10.81
CA LYS A 105 -5.49 12.66 10.09
C LYS A 105 -4.61 13.51 9.18
N LYS A 106 -3.31 13.49 9.38
CA LYS A 106 -2.35 14.26 8.60
C LYS A 106 -1.69 13.42 7.50
N LYS A 107 -2.20 12.21 7.25
CA LYS A 107 -1.69 11.29 6.23
C LYS A 107 -0.35 10.66 6.58
N ASN A 108 0.08 10.73 7.84
CA ASN A 108 1.26 10.00 8.28
C ASN A 108 0.93 8.52 8.39
N ILE A 109 1.78 7.68 7.83
CA ILE A 109 1.54 6.23 7.81
C ILE A 109 1.75 5.66 9.21
N GLN A 110 0.71 5.00 9.74
CA GLN A 110 0.79 4.30 11.01
C GLN A 110 1.15 2.84 10.82
N GLY A 111 0.67 2.24 9.73
CA GLY A 111 0.94 0.85 9.42
C GLY A 111 0.04 0.36 8.30
N VAL A 112 0.10 -0.93 8.03
CA VAL A 112 -0.73 -1.54 6.99
C VAL A 112 -1.43 -2.78 7.53
N LEU A 113 -2.63 -3.04 7.02
CA LEU A 113 -3.40 -4.25 7.28
C LEU A 113 -3.56 -4.98 5.96
N HIS A 114 -3.05 -6.21 5.90
CA HIS A 114 -3.17 -7.03 4.70
C HIS A 114 -4.20 -8.12 4.96
N ILE A 115 -5.02 -8.42 3.95
CA ILE A 115 -6.09 -9.41 4.11
C ILE A 115 -5.55 -10.75 4.61
N HIS A 116 -4.37 -11.17 4.14
CA HIS A 116 -3.78 -12.44 4.56
C HIS A 116 -3.40 -12.44 6.04
N MET A 117 -2.98 -11.30 6.58
CA MET A 117 -2.65 -11.17 8.00
C MET A 117 -3.89 -11.39 8.87
N LEU A 118 -5.02 -10.84 8.43
CA LEU A 118 -6.27 -10.97 9.17
C LEU A 118 -6.78 -12.41 9.14
N ILE A 119 -6.68 -13.05 7.98
CA ILE A 119 -7.13 -14.43 7.83
C ILE A 119 -6.25 -15.38 8.65
N GLU A 120 -4.92 -15.18 8.62
CA GLU A 120 -3.97 -16.01 9.38
C GLU A 120 -4.19 -15.92 10.89
N LYS A 121 -4.71 -14.79 11.36
CA LYS A 121 -5.02 -14.61 12.78
C LYS A 121 -6.39 -15.14 13.18
N GLY A 122 -7.08 -15.80 12.25
CA GLY A 122 -8.39 -16.39 12.53
C GLY A 122 -9.54 -15.39 12.54
N ILE A 123 -9.31 -14.23 11.95
CA ILE A 123 -10.35 -13.20 11.84
C ILE A 123 -11.22 -13.51 10.61
N SER A 124 -12.51 -13.48 10.79
CA SER A 124 -13.43 -13.76 9.68
C SER A 124 -14.65 -12.84 9.71
#